data_ca51696181214eb0b3fc28ae539a4b81
#
_entry.id   ca51696181214eb0b3fc28ae539a4b81
#
_cell.length_a   1.000
_cell.length_b   1.000
_cell.length_c   1.000
_cell.angle_alpha   90.00
_cell.angle_beta   90.00
_cell.angle_gamma   90.00
#
_symmetry.space_group_name_H-M   'P 1'
#
loop_
_entity.id
_entity.type
_entity.pdbx_description
1 polymer ?
#
loop_
_entity_poly.entity_id
_entity_poly.type
_entity_poly.pdbx_seq_one_letter_code
_entity_poly.pdbx_strand_id
1 'polypeptide(L)'
;MNDALRPQPGIMDIALYEGGKAAVPGVTNILKLSSNENPFGASDKAKEAFLRSVHQMHRYPSTDHASLRGAIAEVHGLDAGRVICGVGSDEIIHF
;
A
#
# COMPACT_ATOMS: atom_id res chain seq x y z
N MET A 1 -34.68 -24.41 11.14
CA MET A 1 -33.27 -24.85 11.21
C MET A 1 -32.41 -23.61 11.21
N ASN A 2 -31.72 -23.38 12.32
CA ASN A 2 -30.84 -22.19 12.42
C ASN A 2 -29.49 -22.56 11.76
N ASP A 3 -29.37 -22.29 10.48
CA ASP A 3 -28.14 -22.54 9.72
C ASP A 3 -27.16 -21.39 10.04
N ALA A 4 -26.65 -21.39 11.27
CA ALA A 4 -25.69 -20.39 11.69
C ALA A 4 -24.40 -20.58 10.88
N LEU A 5 -23.98 -19.52 10.19
CA LEU A 5 -22.70 -19.49 9.49
C LEU A 5 -21.58 -19.90 10.47
N ARG A 6 -20.83 -20.92 10.10
CA ARG A 6 -19.68 -21.39 10.88
C ARG A 6 -18.41 -21.16 10.08
N PRO A 7 -17.37 -20.59 10.70
CA PRO A 7 -16.08 -20.47 10.04
C PRO A 7 -15.49 -21.85 9.72
N GLN A 8 -14.66 -21.92 8.72
CA GLN A 8 -13.87 -23.12 8.43
C GLN A 8 -13.02 -23.51 9.66
N PRO A 9 -12.73 -24.81 9.87
CA PRO A 9 -11.83 -25.25 10.93
C PRO A 9 -10.48 -24.54 10.84
N GLY A 10 -9.98 -24.06 11.97
CA GLY A 10 -8.69 -23.34 12.07
C GLY A 10 -8.76 -21.84 11.82
N ILE A 11 -9.85 -21.30 11.24
CA ILE A 11 -9.95 -19.85 10.99
C ILE A 11 -9.94 -19.05 12.28
N MET A 12 -10.61 -19.55 13.33
CA MET A 12 -10.67 -18.85 14.62
C MET A 12 -9.38 -19.00 15.44
N ASP A 13 -8.48 -19.88 15.03
CA ASP A 13 -7.19 -20.12 15.69
C ASP A 13 -6.06 -19.30 15.06
N ILE A 14 -6.33 -18.55 13.99
CA ILE A 14 -5.36 -17.67 13.34
C ILE A 14 -5.06 -16.49 14.26
N ALA A 15 -3.79 -16.35 14.66
CA ALA A 15 -3.33 -15.19 15.41
C ALA A 15 -3.42 -13.93 14.53
N LEU A 16 -3.86 -12.82 15.13
CA LEU A 16 -3.85 -11.54 14.44
C LEU A 16 -2.41 -11.15 14.07
N TYR A 17 -2.25 -10.64 12.85
CA TYR A 17 -0.98 -10.06 12.43
C TYR A 17 -0.66 -8.82 13.27
N GLU A 18 0.48 -8.83 13.96
CA GLU A 18 1.01 -7.65 14.64
C GLU A 18 2.09 -7.01 13.76
N GLY A 19 1.81 -5.82 13.27
CA GLY A 19 2.78 -5.00 12.53
C GLY A 19 3.93 -4.54 13.42
N GLY A 20 4.98 -3.98 12.83
CA GLY A 20 6.10 -3.41 13.58
C GLY A 20 5.66 -2.34 14.57
N LYS A 21 6.15 -2.42 15.81
CA LYS A 21 5.80 -1.47 16.89
C LYS A 21 6.32 -0.07 16.57
N ALA A 22 5.42 0.90 16.54
CA ALA A 22 5.74 2.32 16.31
C ALA A 22 5.95 3.10 17.63
N ALA A 23 5.55 2.52 18.77
CA ALA A 23 5.66 3.13 20.08
C ALA A 23 6.10 2.11 21.14
N VAL A 24 6.91 2.56 22.10
CA VAL A 24 7.29 1.80 23.29
C VAL A 24 6.98 2.68 24.50
N PRO A 25 6.18 2.18 25.47
CA PRO A 25 5.82 2.96 26.65
C PRO A 25 7.06 3.50 27.37
N GLY A 26 7.07 4.80 27.70
CA GLY A 26 8.16 5.47 28.43
C GLY A 26 9.39 5.82 27.59
N VAL A 27 9.40 5.56 26.29
CA VAL A 27 10.52 5.93 25.39
C VAL A 27 10.09 7.05 24.44
N THR A 28 10.87 8.13 24.43
CA THR A 28 10.75 9.24 23.47
C THR A 28 11.82 9.10 22.39
N ASN A 29 11.54 9.56 21.17
CA ASN A 29 12.47 9.51 20.03
C ASN A 29 12.85 8.08 19.61
N ILE A 30 11.87 7.23 19.39
CA ILE A 30 12.06 5.86 18.94
C ILE A 30 12.56 5.84 17.50
N LEU A 31 13.68 5.16 17.26
CA LEU A 31 14.10 4.78 15.92
C LEU A 31 13.40 3.47 15.54
N LYS A 32 12.37 3.55 14.70
CA LYS A 32 11.62 2.38 14.24
C LYS A 32 12.40 1.67 13.11
N LEU A 33 12.88 0.48 13.40
CA LEU A 33 13.55 -0.41 12.42
C LEU A 33 12.76 -1.69 12.12
N SER A 34 11.53 -1.78 12.65
CA SER A 34 10.67 -2.96 12.54
C SER A 34 9.77 -2.95 11.29
N SER A 35 9.89 -1.96 10.43
CA SER A 35 9.12 -1.84 9.19
C SER A 35 10.01 -1.37 8.05
N ASN A 36 9.66 -1.77 6.84
CA ASN A 36 10.39 -1.35 5.63
C ASN A 36 9.92 0.05 5.18
N GLU A 37 10.26 1.06 5.97
CA GLU A 37 9.92 2.46 5.73
C GLU A 37 11.14 3.23 5.22
N ASN A 38 10.91 4.19 4.30
CA ASN A 38 11.97 5.08 3.86
C ASN A 38 12.19 6.21 4.87
N PRO A 39 13.34 6.25 5.59
CA PRO A 39 13.60 7.26 6.63
C PRO A 39 13.77 8.68 6.06
N PHE A 40 14.03 8.81 4.76
CA PHE A 40 14.16 10.12 4.09
C PHE A 40 12.82 10.71 3.65
N GLY A 41 11.74 9.94 3.77
CA GLY A 41 10.40 10.35 3.34
C GLY A 41 10.24 10.42 1.82
N ALA A 42 9.15 11.06 1.39
CA ALA A 42 8.87 11.28 -0.02
C ALA A 42 9.63 12.49 -0.58
N SER A 43 9.95 12.47 -1.87
CA SER A 43 10.55 13.62 -2.56
C SER A 43 9.62 14.83 -2.53
N ASP A 44 10.18 16.04 -2.63
CA ASP A 44 9.37 17.27 -2.63
C ASP A 44 8.42 17.32 -3.83
N LYS A 45 8.84 16.85 -5.00
CA LYS A 45 7.97 16.73 -6.17
C LYS A 45 6.77 15.79 -5.93
N ALA A 46 6.97 14.68 -5.19
CA ALA A 46 5.88 13.77 -4.84
C ALA A 46 4.89 14.44 -3.86
N LYS A 47 5.41 15.15 -2.85
CA LYS A 47 4.59 15.91 -1.90
C LYS A 47 3.75 16.99 -2.60
N GLU A 48 4.36 17.74 -3.51
CA GLU A 48 3.65 18.75 -4.30
C GLU A 48 2.58 18.14 -5.20
N ALA A 49 2.87 17.00 -5.86
CA ALA A 49 1.90 16.29 -6.69
C ALA A 49 0.71 15.81 -5.85
N PHE A 50 0.97 15.28 -4.66
CA PHE A 50 -0.08 14.88 -3.72
C PHE A 50 -0.97 16.06 -3.32
N LEU A 51 -0.38 17.18 -2.94
CA LEU A 51 -1.13 18.40 -2.58
C LEU A 51 -2.00 18.90 -3.75
N ARG A 52 -1.50 18.87 -4.98
CA ARG A 52 -2.32 19.22 -6.16
C ARG A 52 -3.49 18.27 -6.38
N SER A 53 -3.36 17.01 -6.01
CA SER A 53 -4.41 16.00 -6.20
C SER A 53 -5.57 16.10 -5.19
N VAL A 54 -5.38 16.77 -4.07
CA VAL A 54 -6.38 16.89 -2.98
C VAL A 54 -7.73 17.42 -3.50
N HIS A 55 -7.71 18.38 -4.44
CA HIS A 55 -8.94 18.95 -5.01
C HIS A 55 -9.73 17.96 -5.90
N GLN A 56 -9.13 16.82 -6.26
CA GLN A 56 -9.75 15.80 -7.11
C GLN A 56 -10.05 14.49 -6.38
N MET A 57 -9.86 14.41 -5.07
CA MET A 57 -10.04 13.18 -4.27
C MET A 57 -11.46 12.61 -4.34
N HIS A 58 -12.45 13.41 -4.70
CA HIS A 58 -13.85 13.00 -4.88
C HIS A 58 -14.12 12.32 -6.24
N ARG A 59 -13.13 12.21 -7.10
CA ARG A 59 -13.25 11.59 -8.43
C ARG A 59 -12.57 10.22 -8.44
N TYR A 60 -13.16 9.29 -9.18
CA TYR A 60 -12.52 8.01 -9.42
C TYR A 60 -11.25 8.17 -10.26
N PRO A 61 -10.20 7.42 -9.94
CA PRO A 61 -9.03 7.31 -10.82
C PRO A 61 -9.38 6.54 -12.10
N SER A 62 -8.49 6.60 -13.09
CA SER A 62 -8.58 5.75 -14.28
C SER A 62 -8.47 4.27 -13.90
N THR A 63 -9.37 3.44 -14.42
CA THR A 63 -9.44 2.01 -14.11
C THR A 63 -8.29 1.21 -14.73
N ASP A 64 -7.66 1.74 -15.78
CA ASP A 64 -6.54 1.10 -16.48
C ASP A 64 -5.17 1.58 -16.00
N HIS A 65 -5.13 2.55 -15.08
CA HIS A 65 -3.90 3.15 -14.53
C HIS A 65 -2.92 3.65 -15.59
N ALA A 66 -3.43 4.06 -16.77
CA ALA A 66 -2.60 4.40 -17.93
C ALA A 66 -1.50 5.41 -17.63
N SER A 67 -1.81 6.48 -16.89
CA SER A 67 -0.83 7.52 -16.51
C SER A 67 0.29 6.97 -15.64
N LEU A 68 -0.03 6.13 -14.64
CA LEU A 68 0.96 5.51 -13.75
C LEU A 68 1.82 4.51 -14.51
N ARG A 69 1.21 3.64 -15.31
CA ARG A 69 1.91 2.65 -16.15
C ARG A 69 2.86 3.33 -17.12
N GLY A 70 2.41 4.40 -17.78
CA GLY A 70 3.23 5.20 -18.70
C GLY A 70 4.43 5.83 -18.00
N ALA A 71 4.25 6.46 -16.85
CA ALA A 71 5.32 7.06 -16.07
C ALA A 71 6.35 6.02 -15.58
N ILE A 72 5.91 4.86 -15.12
CA ILE A 72 6.81 3.75 -14.74
C ILE A 72 7.60 3.27 -15.96
N ALA A 73 6.93 3.06 -17.07
CA ALA A 73 7.58 2.62 -18.30
C ALA A 73 8.64 3.61 -18.79
N GLU A 74 8.33 4.89 -18.79
CA GLU A 74 9.27 5.96 -19.18
C GLU A 74 10.51 5.99 -18.28
N VAL A 75 10.32 5.99 -16.96
CA VAL A 75 11.44 6.08 -15.99
C VAL A 75 12.34 4.85 -16.05
N HIS A 76 11.77 3.67 -16.27
CA HIS A 76 12.52 2.41 -16.21
C HIS A 76 12.83 1.80 -17.58
N GLY A 77 12.47 2.44 -18.66
CA GLY A 77 12.71 1.94 -20.03
C GLY A 77 11.93 0.65 -20.33
N LEU A 78 10.70 0.55 -19.83
CA LEU A 78 9.84 -0.63 -19.97
C LEU A 78 8.74 -0.38 -21.01
N ASP A 79 8.11 -1.48 -21.44
CA ASP A 79 6.86 -1.41 -22.20
C ASP A 79 5.69 -1.20 -21.23
N ALA A 80 4.95 -0.11 -21.38
CA ALA A 80 3.77 0.20 -20.57
C ALA A 80 2.68 -0.91 -20.63
N GLY A 81 2.63 -1.67 -21.72
CA GLY A 81 1.74 -2.83 -21.85
C GLY A 81 2.10 -4.00 -20.93
N ARG A 82 3.32 -4.01 -20.39
CA ARG A 82 3.83 -5.03 -19.46
C ARG A 82 3.86 -4.58 -18.01
N VAL A 83 3.33 -3.40 -17.69
CA VAL A 83 3.23 -2.89 -16.32
C VAL A 83 1.84 -3.18 -15.76
N ILE A 84 1.81 -3.84 -14.62
CA ILE A 84 0.60 -4.10 -13.82
C ILE A 84 0.64 -3.23 -12.58
N CYS A 85 -0.50 -2.65 -12.21
CA CYS A 85 -0.68 -1.91 -10.96
C CYS A 85 -1.65 -2.65 -10.05
N GLY A 86 -1.42 -2.58 -8.74
CA GLY A 86 -2.27 -3.16 -7.71
C GLY A 86 -2.22 -2.38 -6.41
N VAL A 87 -2.99 -2.80 -5.43
CA VAL A 87 -3.11 -2.16 -4.11
C VAL A 87 -2.06 -2.72 -3.16
N GLY A 88 -0.82 -2.31 -3.36
CA GLY A 88 0.31 -2.75 -2.55
C GLY A 88 0.99 -4.03 -3.05
N SER A 89 2.12 -4.36 -2.41
CA SER A 89 2.96 -5.49 -2.79
C SER A 89 2.28 -6.84 -2.59
N ASP A 90 1.42 -6.96 -1.59
CA ASP A 90 0.74 -8.22 -1.28
C ASP A 90 -0.21 -8.63 -2.42
N GLU A 91 -0.94 -7.69 -2.99
CA GLU A 91 -1.77 -7.95 -4.15
C GLU A 91 -0.94 -8.33 -5.39
N ILE A 92 0.17 -7.63 -5.62
CA ILE A 92 1.08 -7.94 -6.74
C ILE A 92 1.68 -9.35 -6.60
N ILE A 93 2.05 -9.76 -5.39
CA ILE A 93 2.54 -11.13 -5.13
C ILE A 93 1.44 -12.16 -5.36
N HIS A 94 0.20 -11.79 -5.12
CA HIS A 94 -0.95 -12.68 -5.30
C HIS A 94 -1.30 -12.91 -6.78
N PHE A 95 -0.99 -11.98 -7.65
CA PHE A 95 -1.18 -12.11 -9.10
C PHE A 95 -0.24 -13.14 -9.72
#